data_1e584309197e405a05b2f398e5713cc2
#
_entry.id   1e584309197e405a05b2f398e5713cc2
#
_cell.length_a   1.000
_cell.length_b   1.000
_cell.length_c   1.000
_cell.angle_alpha   90.00
_cell.angle_beta   90.00
_cell.angle_gamma   90.00
#
_symmetry.space_group_name_H-M   'P 1'
#
loop_
_entity.id
_entity.type
_entity.pdbx_description
1 polymer ?
#
loop_
_entity_poly.entity_id
_entity_poly.type
_entity_poly.pdbx_seq_one_letter_code
_entity_poly.pdbx_strand_id
1 'polypeptide(L)'
;MKKQIITLTVAALTLSSCGIYTQYKPATEVPDNLYGEEVAVADTVDNIGNLSWQEIFTDPRLQELIEQGLRNNTDLQSAQWRVKEAEAAMLSAKLAYLPSFALSPQGTASSFDKGKAVQTYTLPVAASWEIDIFGRIRNAKRQAKALLEQSRDYKQAVRTQLIASIANTYYTLLMLDNQLAISVRTEKSWKETVDATRALMEAGLANEAAVSQMKATYYTICTSVLDLKEQINQVENSLSLLLAESPHAIERTGTWDSSYMMKEHFPVGIPVQMLANRPDVRSAERSLEAAFYATNQARSAFYPSIVLSGSAGWTNSAGSMIVNPGKFIATAVASLTQPLFNKGANIAQLKIAKAQQEEAKLSFQQALLNAGSEVNEALVKYQTARDKSVYYDKQINSLNKALESTSLLMQHGNTTYLEVLTAQQTLLNAELTQVANRFTEMQGVINLYQALGGGRD
;
A
#
# COMPACT_ATOMS: atom_id res chain seq x y z
N MET A 1 47.92 -29.43 33.25
CA MET A 1 46.68 -29.06 33.97
C MET A 1 46.17 -27.64 33.62
N LYS A 2 46.91 -26.53 33.72
CA LYS A 2 46.42 -25.17 33.40
C LYS A 2 45.93 -25.02 31.92
N LYS A 3 46.66 -25.58 30.93
CA LYS A 3 46.26 -25.56 29.52
C LYS A 3 44.93 -26.36 29.25
N GLN A 4 44.75 -27.49 29.91
CA GLN A 4 43.54 -28.31 29.76
C GLN A 4 42.32 -27.65 30.42
N ILE A 5 42.48 -26.93 31.52
CA ILE A 5 41.39 -26.17 32.15
C ILE A 5 40.97 -25.01 31.26
N ILE A 6 41.93 -24.29 30.65
CA ILE A 6 41.61 -23.19 29.72
C ILE A 6 40.89 -23.73 28.49
N THR A 7 41.31 -24.87 27.94
CA THR A 7 40.67 -25.49 26.78
C THR A 7 39.26 -25.99 27.13
N LEU A 8 39.04 -26.54 28.32
CA LEU A 8 37.72 -26.98 28.79
C LEU A 8 36.77 -25.78 29.04
N THR A 9 37.30 -24.68 29.58
CA THR A 9 36.52 -23.45 29.83
C THR A 9 36.12 -22.77 28.54
N VAL A 10 36.97 -22.73 27.52
CA VAL A 10 36.67 -22.22 26.19
C VAL A 10 35.68 -23.11 25.49
N ALA A 11 35.80 -24.45 25.59
CA ALA A 11 34.82 -25.40 25.02
C ALA A 11 33.48 -25.31 25.72
N ALA A 12 33.39 -25.10 27.02
CA ALA A 12 32.16 -24.90 27.77
C ALA A 12 31.46 -23.58 27.40
N LEU A 13 32.22 -22.51 27.16
CA LEU A 13 31.69 -21.22 26.68
C LEU A 13 31.16 -21.29 25.26
N THR A 14 31.73 -22.12 24.37
CA THR A 14 31.25 -22.27 22.99
C THR A 14 29.98 -23.14 22.91
N LEU A 15 29.76 -24.09 23.83
CA LEU A 15 28.59 -24.95 23.89
C LEU A 15 27.34 -24.23 24.47
N SER A 16 27.51 -23.18 25.28
CA SER A 16 26.39 -22.43 25.84
C SER A 16 25.81 -21.36 24.85
N SER A 17 26.49 -21.09 23.75
CA SER A 17 26.09 -20.09 22.74
C SER A 17 24.85 -20.52 21.91
N CYS A 18 24.49 -21.80 21.83
CA CYS A 18 23.42 -22.29 20.93
C CYS A 18 22.00 -22.05 21.44
N GLY A 19 21.76 -21.60 22.67
CA GLY A 19 20.45 -21.50 23.29
C GLY A 19 20.00 -20.11 23.77
N ILE A 20 20.81 -19.05 23.56
CA ILE A 20 20.54 -17.72 24.13
C ILE A 20 19.35 -17.04 23.45
N TYR A 21 19.06 -17.34 22.18
CA TYR A 21 18.00 -16.73 21.40
C TYR A 21 17.07 -17.78 20.82
N THR A 22 15.78 -17.53 20.93
CA THR A 22 14.76 -18.26 20.16
C THR A 22 14.82 -17.84 18.70
N GLN A 23 14.46 -18.73 17.78
CA GLN A 23 14.25 -18.36 16.40
C GLN A 23 12.87 -17.71 16.25
N TYR A 24 12.76 -16.73 15.38
CA TYR A 24 11.45 -16.21 14.98
C TYR A 24 10.63 -17.35 14.37
N LYS A 25 9.41 -17.49 14.83
CA LYS A 25 8.42 -18.37 14.23
C LYS A 25 7.32 -17.48 13.69
N PRO A 26 6.94 -17.61 12.41
CA PRO A 26 5.81 -16.89 11.87
C PRO A 26 4.58 -17.07 12.76
N ALA A 27 3.79 -16.05 12.92
CA ALA A 27 2.54 -16.14 13.65
C ALA A 27 1.54 -16.94 12.79
N THR A 28 1.29 -18.19 13.15
CA THR A 28 0.43 -19.12 12.40
C THR A 28 -1.01 -19.14 12.88
N GLU A 29 -1.30 -18.48 13.99
CA GLU A 29 -2.66 -18.42 14.53
C GLU A 29 -3.44 -17.31 13.81
N VAL A 30 -4.18 -17.70 12.78
CA VAL A 30 -5.19 -16.86 12.15
C VAL A 30 -6.50 -17.13 12.87
N PRO A 31 -7.26 -16.10 13.30
CA PRO A 31 -8.55 -16.29 13.96
C PRO A 31 -9.52 -17.08 13.07
N ASP A 32 -10.24 -18.03 13.66
CA ASP A 32 -11.34 -18.72 12.98
C ASP A 32 -12.44 -17.70 12.63
N ASN A 33 -13.12 -17.88 11.48
CA ASN A 33 -14.20 -17.01 10.99
C ASN A 33 -13.81 -15.56 10.64
N LEU A 34 -12.62 -15.35 10.13
CA LEU A 34 -12.10 -14.03 9.79
C LEU A 34 -12.97 -13.26 8.77
N TYR A 35 -13.73 -13.95 7.94
CA TYR A 35 -14.64 -13.40 6.92
C TYR A 35 -16.11 -13.30 7.35
N GLY A 36 -16.44 -13.64 8.61
CA GLY A 36 -17.81 -13.78 9.08
C GLY A 36 -18.39 -15.19 8.83
N GLU A 37 -19.58 -15.44 9.38
CA GLU A 37 -20.18 -16.79 9.43
C GLU A 37 -20.77 -17.27 8.08
N GLU A 38 -21.00 -16.36 7.10
CA GLU A 38 -21.75 -16.66 5.88
C GLU A 38 -20.89 -16.99 4.65
N VAL A 39 -19.56 -16.86 4.73
CA VAL A 39 -18.68 -17.11 3.57
C VAL A 39 -18.27 -18.57 3.50
N ALA A 40 -18.87 -19.31 2.56
CA ALA A 40 -18.50 -20.70 2.28
C ALA A 40 -17.05 -20.79 1.76
N VAL A 41 -16.23 -21.64 2.34
CA VAL A 41 -14.86 -21.91 1.90
C VAL A 41 -14.91 -22.72 0.60
N ALA A 42 -14.56 -22.14 -0.53
CA ALA A 42 -14.40 -22.84 -1.80
C ALA A 42 -12.92 -23.17 -2.09
N ASP A 43 -12.71 -24.08 -3.06
CA ASP A 43 -11.39 -24.61 -3.41
C ASP A 43 -10.42 -23.52 -3.90
N THR A 44 -9.14 -23.65 -3.57
CA THR A 44 -8.11 -22.61 -3.70
C THR A 44 -7.64 -22.33 -5.14
N VAL A 45 -8.04 -23.14 -6.13
CA VAL A 45 -7.38 -23.20 -7.44
C VAL A 45 -7.84 -22.07 -8.38
N ASP A 46 -9.10 -21.65 -8.33
CA ASP A 46 -9.68 -20.68 -9.26
C ASP A 46 -9.96 -19.30 -8.63
N ASN A 47 -9.07 -18.83 -7.76
CA ASN A 47 -9.30 -17.58 -7.05
C ASN A 47 -8.84 -16.36 -7.84
N ILE A 48 -9.68 -15.32 -7.86
CA ILE A 48 -9.43 -14.02 -8.54
C ILE A 48 -8.10 -13.35 -8.14
N GLY A 49 -7.63 -13.54 -6.91
CA GLY A 49 -6.35 -13.00 -6.43
C GLY A 49 -5.12 -13.66 -7.07
N ASN A 50 -5.27 -14.80 -7.75
CA ASN A 50 -4.20 -15.48 -8.48
C ASN A 50 -4.14 -15.10 -9.97
N LEU A 51 -5.18 -14.44 -10.48
CA LEU A 51 -5.22 -13.98 -11.86
C LEU A 51 -4.32 -12.75 -12.02
N SER A 52 -3.73 -12.62 -13.20
CA SER A 52 -3.04 -11.38 -13.57
C SER A 52 -4.06 -10.24 -13.72
N TRP A 53 -3.62 -9.01 -13.53
CA TRP A 53 -4.52 -7.86 -13.73
C TRP A 53 -4.99 -7.72 -15.19
N GLN A 54 -4.21 -8.23 -16.17
CA GLN A 54 -4.60 -8.26 -17.58
C GLN A 54 -5.74 -9.23 -17.85
N GLU A 55 -5.83 -10.34 -17.12
CA GLU A 55 -6.93 -11.30 -17.23
C GLU A 55 -8.21 -10.77 -16.61
N ILE A 56 -8.09 -9.87 -15.64
CA ILE A 56 -9.24 -9.25 -14.96
C ILE A 56 -9.74 -8.03 -15.73
N PHE A 57 -8.85 -7.12 -16.09
CA PHE A 57 -9.17 -5.90 -16.80
C PHE A 57 -8.94 -6.10 -18.30
N THR A 58 -9.97 -6.48 -19.03
CA THR A 58 -9.90 -6.85 -20.45
C THR A 58 -9.98 -5.67 -21.41
N ASP A 59 -10.33 -4.46 -20.92
CA ASP A 59 -10.35 -3.23 -21.73
C ASP A 59 -8.92 -2.82 -22.13
N PRO A 60 -8.58 -2.78 -23.44
CA PRO A 60 -7.25 -2.43 -23.89
C PRO A 60 -6.79 -1.03 -23.46
N ARG A 61 -7.72 -0.06 -23.40
CA ARG A 61 -7.41 1.31 -22.97
C ARG A 61 -7.06 1.36 -21.48
N LEU A 62 -7.82 0.62 -20.67
CA LEU A 62 -7.51 0.50 -19.26
C LEU A 62 -6.14 -0.19 -19.05
N GLN A 63 -5.84 -1.21 -19.85
CA GLN A 63 -4.53 -1.88 -19.76
C GLN A 63 -3.38 -0.93 -20.09
N GLU A 64 -3.49 -0.12 -21.15
CA GLU A 64 -2.50 0.92 -21.47
C GLU A 64 -2.30 1.90 -20.33
N LEU A 65 -3.38 2.39 -19.72
CA LEU A 65 -3.33 3.34 -18.59
C LEU A 65 -2.68 2.72 -17.35
N ILE A 66 -2.99 1.45 -17.03
CA ILE A 66 -2.35 0.73 -15.93
C ILE A 66 -0.85 0.58 -16.20
N GLU A 67 -0.45 0.15 -17.40
CA GLU A 67 0.97 0.02 -17.76
C GLU A 67 1.71 1.36 -17.68
N GLN A 68 1.07 2.43 -18.14
CA GLN A 68 1.62 3.78 -18.06
C GLN A 68 1.79 4.23 -16.60
N GLY A 69 0.76 4.04 -15.76
CA GLY A 69 0.83 4.29 -14.32
C GLY A 69 1.94 3.49 -13.64
N LEU A 70 2.07 2.20 -13.94
CA LEU A 70 3.13 1.35 -13.39
C LEU A 70 4.55 1.80 -13.79
N ARG A 71 4.70 2.44 -14.96
CA ARG A 71 6.00 2.99 -15.40
C ARG A 71 6.31 4.35 -14.78
N ASN A 72 5.32 5.22 -14.64
CA ASN A 72 5.54 6.64 -14.40
C ASN A 72 5.17 7.11 -12.98
N ASN A 73 4.28 6.40 -12.28
CA ASN A 73 3.73 6.86 -11.00
C ASN A 73 4.84 7.14 -9.96
N THR A 74 4.80 8.32 -9.37
CA THR A 74 5.82 8.82 -8.44
C THR A 74 5.86 8.06 -7.12
N ASP A 75 4.71 7.60 -6.62
CA ASP A 75 4.64 6.83 -5.36
C ASP A 75 5.26 5.45 -5.53
N LEU A 76 5.01 4.79 -6.69
CA LEU A 76 5.62 3.50 -7.00
C LEU A 76 7.14 3.64 -7.20
N GLN A 77 7.60 4.70 -7.86
CA GLN A 77 9.03 5.00 -7.98
C GLN A 77 9.66 5.29 -6.61
N SER A 78 8.99 6.06 -5.76
CA SER A 78 9.43 6.32 -4.39
C SER A 78 9.54 5.02 -3.58
N ALA A 79 8.56 4.12 -3.68
CA ALA A 79 8.62 2.80 -3.06
C ALA A 79 9.81 1.97 -3.58
N GLN A 80 10.16 2.08 -4.87
CA GLN A 80 11.34 1.43 -5.44
C GLN A 80 12.64 1.97 -4.82
N TRP A 81 12.75 3.28 -4.59
CA TRP A 81 13.92 3.88 -3.94
C TRP A 81 14.04 3.46 -2.47
N ARG A 82 12.93 3.31 -1.75
CA ARG A 82 12.93 2.75 -0.38
C ARG A 82 13.48 1.32 -0.33
N VAL A 83 13.20 0.51 -1.35
CA VAL A 83 13.83 -0.82 -1.48
C VAL A 83 15.34 -0.68 -1.64
N LYS A 84 15.84 0.29 -2.43
CA LYS A 84 17.28 0.55 -2.61
C LYS A 84 17.94 1.01 -1.32
N GLU A 85 17.28 1.85 -0.53
CA GLU A 85 17.75 2.25 0.80
C GLU A 85 17.89 1.04 1.73
N ALA A 86 16.89 0.16 1.75
CA ALA A 86 16.92 -1.06 2.56
C ALA A 86 17.99 -2.06 2.07
N GLU A 87 18.25 -2.17 0.75
CA GLU A 87 19.35 -2.95 0.18
C GLU A 87 20.71 -2.42 0.66
N ALA A 88 20.91 -1.10 0.69
CA ALA A 88 22.12 -0.47 1.21
C ALA A 88 22.31 -0.71 2.72
N ALA A 89 21.22 -0.61 3.51
CA ALA A 89 21.25 -0.94 4.94
C ALA A 89 21.58 -2.42 5.18
N MET A 90 21.02 -3.33 4.35
CA MET A 90 21.35 -4.76 4.41
C MET A 90 22.80 -5.03 4.02
N LEU A 91 23.36 -4.32 3.03
CA LEU A 91 24.78 -4.41 2.68
C LEU A 91 25.67 -3.99 3.87
N SER A 92 25.36 -2.86 4.51
CA SER A 92 26.05 -2.41 5.72
C SER A 92 26.02 -3.45 6.83
N ALA A 93 24.84 -4.05 7.09
CA ALA A 93 24.68 -5.11 8.09
C ALA A 93 25.44 -6.41 7.74
N LYS A 94 25.63 -6.71 6.46
CA LYS A 94 26.48 -7.82 5.99
C LYS A 94 27.96 -7.52 6.20
N LEU A 95 28.40 -6.31 5.86
CA LEU A 95 29.79 -5.89 5.98
C LEU A 95 30.22 -5.69 7.45
N ALA A 96 29.28 -5.54 8.38
CA ALA A 96 29.58 -5.46 9.82
C ALA A 96 30.29 -6.72 10.39
N TYR A 97 30.32 -7.83 9.66
CA TYR A 97 31.14 -9.00 10.00
C TYR A 97 32.62 -8.85 9.63
N LEU A 98 32.99 -7.86 8.84
CA LEU A 98 34.35 -7.61 8.41
C LEU A 98 35.02 -6.57 9.32
N PRO A 99 36.36 -6.58 9.44
CA PRO A 99 37.07 -5.55 10.15
C PRO A 99 36.93 -4.18 9.45
N SER A 100 36.81 -3.13 10.23
CA SER A 100 36.91 -1.75 9.74
C SER A 100 38.36 -1.30 9.70
N PHE A 101 38.74 -0.49 8.73
CA PHE A 101 40.05 0.11 8.59
C PHE A 101 39.90 1.62 8.54
N ALA A 102 40.79 2.33 9.29
CA ALA A 102 40.83 3.78 9.30
C ALA A 102 42.30 4.26 9.27
N LEU A 103 42.54 5.27 8.43
CA LEU A 103 43.81 6.04 8.45
C LEU A 103 43.57 7.28 9.28
N SER A 104 44.35 7.45 10.37
CA SER A 104 44.17 8.53 11.33
C SER A 104 45.48 9.29 11.59
N PRO A 105 45.94 10.09 10.60
CA PRO A 105 47.16 10.91 10.80
C PRO A 105 46.95 11.90 11.94
N GLN A 106 47.93 12.00 12.83
CA GLN A 106 47.90 12.97 13.92
C GLN A 106 49.26 13.65 14.04
N GLY A 107 49.25 14.94 14.26
CA GLY A 107 50.41 15.75 14.56
C GLY A 107 50.12 16.64 15.77
N THR A 108 51.04 16.69 16.73
CA THR A 108 50.94 17.60 17.88
C THR A 108 52.17 18.45 17.99
N ALA A 109 52.00 19.70 18.32
CA ALA A 109 53.07 20.60 18.71
C ALA A 109 52.76 21.11 20.12
N SER A 110 53.60 20.81 21.07
CA SER A 110 53.45 21.21 22.48
C SER A 110 54.67 21.97 22.96
N SER A 111 54.44 23.05 23.67
CA SER A 111 55.48 23.83 24.35
C SER A 111 55.10 23.94 25.83
N PHE A 112 56.02 23.67 26.72
CA PHE A 112 55.88 23.82 28.15
C PHE A 112 56.76 24.94 28.64
N ASP A 113 56.27 25.80 29.48
CA ASP A 113 56.97 26.95 30.10
C ASP A 113 57.78 27.82 29.08
N LYS A 114 57.11 28.18 27.96
CA LYS A 114 57.68 28.94 26.83
C LYS A 114 58.96 28.32 26.22
N GLY A 115 59.22 27.04 26.48
CA GLY A 115 60.32 26.29 25.88
C GLY A 115 60.09 26.03 24.38
N LYS A 116 61.11 25.45 23.70
CA LYS A 116 60.97 25.04 22.30
C LYS A 116 59.82 24.04 22.12
N ALA A 117 58.97 24.28 21.13
CA ALA A 117 57.88 23.36 20.82
C ALA A 117 58.40 21.98 20.38
N VAL A 118 57.92 20.96 21.04
CA VAL A 118 58.16 19.55 20.67
C VAL A 118 57.08 19.13 19.69
N GLN A 119 57.48 18.67 18.51
CA GLN A 119 56.58 18.18 17.47
C GLN A 119 56.58 16.66 17.45
N THR A 120 55.40 16.08 17.54
CA THR A 120 55.22 14.64 17.36
C THR A 120 54.22 14.37 16.23
N TYR A 121 54.41 13.30 15.52
CA TYR A 121 53.48 12.83 14.49
C TYR A 121 53.27 11.33 14.61
N THR A 122 52.06 10.90 14.21
CA THR A 122 51.72 9.49 14.04
C THR A 122 50.92 9.34 12.76
N LEU A 123 51.23 8.30 12.01
CA LEU A 123 50.53 7.96 10.74
C LEU A 123 50.11 6.49 10.81
N PRO A 124 49.12 6.14 11.63
CA PRO A 124 48.68 4.77 11.79
C PRO A 124 47.52 4.43 10.82
N VAL A 125 47.55 3.20 10.31
CA VAL A 125 46.34 2.51 9.81
C VAL A 125 45.86 1.67 10.99
N ALA A 126 44.64 1.94 11.46
CA ALA A 126 44.00 1.21 12.53
C ALA A 126 42.97 0.22 11.92
N ALA A 127 42.91 -0.99 12.47
CA ALA A 127 41.91 -2.00 12.19
C ALA A 127 41.13 -2.31 13.46
N SER A 128 39.81 -2.50 13.33
CA SER A 128 38.95 -2.92 14.44
C SER A 128 37.95 -3.95 13.94
N TRP A 129 37.81 -5.06 14.65
CA TRP A 129 36.92 -6.16 14.32
C TRP A 129 36.23 -6.69 15.57
N GLU A 130 34.88 -6.65 15.54
CA GLU A 130 34.06 -7.24 16.60
C GLU A 130 33.72 -8.69 16.24
N ILE A 131 34.01 -9.62 17.16
CA ILE A 131 33.71 -11.05 17.03
C ILE A 131 32.31 -11.29 17.58
N ASP A 132 31.37 -11.73 16.73
CA ASP A 132 29.93 -11.92 17.05
C ASP A 132 29.66 -13.25 17.77
N ILE A 133 30.18 -13.43 18.99
CA ILE A 133 29.96 -14.64 19.79
C ILE A 133 28.51 -14.69 20.31
N PHE A 134 28.00 -13.54 20.76
CA PHE A 134 26.65 -13.44 21.34
C PHE A 134 25.59 -12.97 20.40
N GLY A 135 25.82 -12.98 19.10
CA GLY A 135 24.82 -12.80 18.05
C GLY A 135 24.28 -11.39 17.88
N ARG A 136 25.00 -10.35 18.35
CA ARG A 136 24.63 -8.94 18.16
C ARG A 136 24.57 -8.57 16.67
N ILE A 137 25.65 -8.84 15.95
CA ILE A 137 25.79 -8.58 14.52
C ILE A 137 24.85 -9.49 13.73
N ARG A 138 24.72 -10.76 14.13
CA ARG A 138 23.80 -11.72 13.51
C ARG A 138 22.35 -11.25 13.58
N ASN A 139 21.89 -10.78 14.73
CA ASN A 139 20.52 -10.28 14.89
C ASN A 139 20.32 -8.95 14.16
N ALA A 140 21.33 -8.06 14.12
CA ALA A 140 21.31 -6.84 13.30
C ALA A 140 21.12 -7.16 11.80
N LYS A 141 21.87 -8.13 11.27
CA LYS A 141 21.73 -8.59 9.89
C LYS A 141 20.35 -9.21 9.61
N ARG A 142 19.80 -9.99 10.56
CA ARG A 142 18.47 -10.58 10.42
C ARG A 142 17.38 -9.50 10.45
N GLN A 143 17.51 -8.51 11.32
CA GLN A 143 16.63 -7.33 11.34
C GLN A 143 16.68 -6.57 10.01
N ALA A 144 17.88 -6.26 9.52
CA ALA A 144 18.03 -5.58 8.23
C ALA A 144 17.43 -6.39 7.05
N LYS A 145 17.53 -7.74 7.10
CA LYS A 145 16.87 -8.60 6.13
C LYS A 145 15.34 -8.49 6.22
N ALA A 146 14.77 -8.54 7.42
CA ALA A 146 13.33 -8.41 7.61
C ALA A 146 12.81 -7.04 7.11
N LEU A 147 13.55 -5.96 7.38
CA LEU A 147 13.23 -4.61 6.88
C LEU A 147 13.34 -4.49 5.36
N LEU A 148 14.28 -5.20 4.74
CA LEU A 148 14.37 -5.26 3.28
C LEU A 148 13.16 -5.97 2.67
N GLU A 149 12.78 -7.13 3.21
CA GLU A 149 11.58 -7.85 2.74
C GLU A 149 10.31 -7.02 3.00
N GLN A 150 10.21 -6.32 4.14
CA GLN A 150 9.13 -5.37 4.42
C GLN A 150 9.04 -4.27 3.35
N SER A 151 10.18 -3.70 2.94
CA SER A 151 10.20 -2.66 1.89
C SER A 151 9.74 -3.21 0.53
N ARG A 152 10.06 -4.47 0.22
CA ARG A 152 9.60 -5.14 -1.00
C ARG A 152 8.09 -5.40 -0.96
N ASP A 153 7.59 -5.89 0.16
CA ASP A 153 6.15 -6.10 0.36
C ASP A 153 5.39 -4.76 0.31
N TYR A 154 5.93 -3.68 0.89
CA TYR A 154 5.37 -2.33 0.78
C TYR A 154 5.31 -1.84 -0.68
N LYS A 155 6.39 -2.02 -1.46
CA LYS A 155 6.39 -1.69 -2.90
C LYS A 155 5.29 -2.45 -3.63
N GLN A 156 5.10 -3.74 -3.32
CA GLN A 156 4.03 -4.55 -3.91
C GLN A 156 2.64 -4.05 -3.51
N ALA A 157 2.45 -3.62 -2.25
CA ALA A 157 1.19 -3.03 -1.80
C ALA A 157 0.86 -1.74 -2.58
N VAL A 158 1.86 -0.86 -2.76
CA VAL A 158 1.70 0.37 -3.56
C VAL A 158 1.34 0.04 -5.01
N ARG A 159 1.94 -0.99 -5.61
CA ARG A 159 1.62 -1.44 -6.96
C ARG A 159 0.19 -1.94 -7.08
N THR A 160 -0.26 -2.82 -6.19
CA THR A 160 -1.63 -3.34 -6.16
C THR A 160 -2.64 -2.20 -5.99
N GLN A 161 -2.36 -1.28 -5.06
CA GLN A 161 -3.19 -0.10 -4.83
C GLN A 161 -3.28 0.79 -6.07
N LEU A 162 -2.17 1.01 -6.76
CA LEU A 162 -2.12 1.83 -7.98
C LEU A 162 -2.99 1.22 -9.10
N ILE A 163 -2.87 -0.08 -9.34
CA ILE A 163 -3.70 -0.80 -10.32
C ILE A 163 -5.19 -0.63 -9.99
N ALA A 164 -5.57 -0.88 -8.74
CA ALA A 164 -6.95 -0.73 -8.29
C ALA A 164 -7.46 0.73 -8.39
N SER A 165 -6.62 1.71 -8.07
CA SER A 165 -6.97 3.13 -8.16
C SER A 165 -7.17 3.59 -9.59
N ILE A 166 -6.29 3.19 -10.53
CA ILE A 166 -6.44 3.49 -11.96
C ILE A 166 -7.72 2.86 -12.49
N ALA A 167 -7.96 1.58 -12.18
CA ALA A 167 -9.17 0.88 -12.62
C ALA A 167 -10.44 1.54 -12.06
N ASN A 168 -10.51 1.84 -10.76
CA ASN A 168 -11.65 2.50 -10.15
C ASN A 168 -11.91 3.88 -10.78
N THR A 169 -10.86 4.67 -11.02
CA THR A 169 -10.98 6.01 -11.62
C THR A 169 -11.46 5.93 -13.08
N TYR A 170 -10.94 4.97 -13.85
CA TYR A 170 -11.35 4.72 -15.23
C TYR A 170 -12.83 4.30 -15.32
N TYR A 171 -13.28 3.34 -14.51
CA TYR A 171 -14.69 2.95 -14.48
C TYR A 171 -15.61 4.04 -13.93
N THR A 172 -15.09 4.93 -13.07
CA THR A 172 -15.83 6.15 -12.67
C THR A 172 -16.07 7.06 -13.86
N LEU A 173 -15.09 7.24 -14.76
CA LEU A 173 -15.26 8.02 -16.00
C LEU A 173 -16.32 7.38 -16.89
N LEU A 174 -16.27 6.07 -17.11
CA LEU A 174 -17.28 5.36 -17.92
C LEU A 174 -18.68 5.49 -17.32
N MET A 175 -18.81 5.44 -15.99
CA MET A 175 -20.08 5.69 -15.29
C MET A 175 -20.61 7.11 -15.58
N LEU A 176 -19.74 8.12 -15.40
CA LEU A 176 -20.13 9.52 -15.61
C LEU A 176 -20.47 9.82 -17.07
N ASP A 177 -19.75 9.23 -18.04
CA ASP A 177 -20.08 9.35 -19.47
C ASP A 177 -21.47 8.78 -19.78
N ASN A 178 -21.81 7.63 -19.20
CA ASN A 178 -23.15 7.04 -19.38
C ASN A 178 -24.23 7.91 -18.73
N GLN A 179 -23.99 8.44 -17.53
CA GLN A 179 -24.91 9.37 -16.87
C GLN A 179 -25.06 10.67 -17.67
N LEU A 180 -23.97 11.18 -18.24
CA LEU A 180 -24.01 12.35 -19.11
C LEU A 180 -24.82 12.07 -20.38
N ALA A 181 -24.62 10.93 -21.03
CA ALA A 181 -25.39 10.55 -22.24
C ALA A 181 -26.88 10.43 -21.95
N ILE A 182 -27.28 9.83 -20.83
CA ILE A 182 -28.66 9.76 -20.36
C ILE A 182 -29.23 11.18 -20.12
N SER A 183 -28.47 12.01 -19.38
CA SER A 183 -28.93 13.36 -19.04
C SER A 183 -29.07 14.27 -20.25
N VAL A 184 -28.16 14.20 -21.24
CA VAL A 184 -28.24 14.95 -22.50
C VAL A 184 -29.41 14.49 -23.35
N ARG A 185 -29.67 13.18 -23.44
CA ARG A 185 -30.85 12.63 -24.11
C ARG A 185 -32.14 13.13 -23.45
N THR A 186 -32.16 13.13 -22.13
CA THR A 186 -33.33 13.60 -21.36
C THR A 186 -33.50 15.10 -21.48
N GLU A 187 -32.43 15.90 -21.45
CA GLU A 187 -32.47 17.36 -21.70
C GLU A 187 -33.14 17.67 -23.01
N LYS A 188 -32.81 16.96 -24.11
CA LYS A 188 -33.45 17.12 -25.42
C LYS A 188 -34.93 16.79 -25.36
N SER A 189 -35.33 15.66 -24.79
CA SER A 189 -36.74 15.24 -24.64
C SER A 189 -37.54 16.25 -23.81
N TRP A 190 -36.96 16.78 -22.74
CA TRP A 190 -37.63 17.81 -21.92
C TRP A 190 -37.82 19.14 -22.66
N LYS A 191 -36.83 19.55 -23.47
CA LYS A 191 -36.99 20.72 -24.34
C LYS A 191 -38.17 20.58 -25.27
N GLU A 192 -38.28 19.43 -25.95
CA GLU A 192 -39.41 19.10 -26.81
C GLU A 192 -40.74 19.11 -26.04
N THR A 193 -40.75 18.59 -24.81
CA THR A 193 -41.95 18.59 -23.96
C THR A 193 -42.35 20.02 -23.52
N VAL A 194 -41.40 20.88 -23.20
CA VAL A 194 -41.65 22.30 -22.87
C VAL A 194 -42.27 23.01 -24.08
N ASP A 195 -41.72 22.82 -25.28
CA ASP A 195 -42.21 23.45 -26.51
C ASP A 195 -43.63 22.97 -26.88
N ALA A 196 -43.90 21.66 -26.73
CA ALA A 196 -45.23 21.09 -26.93
C ALA A 196 -46.25 21.63 -25.93
N THR A 197 -45.89 21.72 -24.64
CA THR A 197 -46.80 22.25 -23.59
C THR A 197 -47.06 23.73 -23.79
N ARG A 198 -46.10 24.52 -24.31
CA ARG A 198 -46.31 25.92 -24.68
C ARG A 198 -47.33 26.04 -25.81
N ALA A 199 -47.22 25.22 -26.87
CA ALA A 199 -48.19 25.18 -27.97
C ALA A 199 -49.60 24.81 -27.48
N LEU A 200 -49.71 23.86 -26.55
CA LEU A 200 -50.97 23.52 -25.90
C LEU A 200 -51.55 24.68 -25.09
N MET A 201 -50.74 25.46 -24.43
CA MET A 201 -51.15 26.66 -23.68
C MET A 201 -51.68 27.72 -24.63
N GLU A 202 -51.01 27.98 -25.76
CA GLU A 202 -51.46 28.91 -26.83
C GLU A 202 -52.79 28.47 -27.43
N ALA A 203 -53.05 27.16 -27.50
CA ALA A 203 -54.35 26.59 -27.94
C ALA A 203 -55.43 26.57 -26.84
N GLY A 204 -55.12 27.08 -25.63
CA GLY A 204 -56.05 27.08 -24.50
C GLY A 204 -56.24 25.73 -23.80
N LEU A 205 -55.41 24.73 -24.11
CA LEU A 205 -55.45 23.37 -23.54
C LEU A 205 -54.50 23.13 -22.36
N ALA A 206 -53.62 24.07 -22.09
CA ALA A 206 -52.75 24.08 -20.91
C ALA A 206 -52.69 25.48 -20.26
N ASN A 207 -52.16 25.60 -19.05
CA ASN A 207 -52.02 26.86 -18.34
C ASN A 207 -50.56 27.25 -18.18
N GLU A 208 -50.31 28.53 -17.85
CA GLU A 208 -48.96 29.07 -17.64
C GLU A 208 -48.20 28.36 -16.51
N ALA A 209 -48.89 27.87 -15.45
CA ALA A 209 -48.29 27.13 -14.37
C ALA A 209 -47.62 25.81 -14.84
N ALA A 210 -48.29 25.11 -15.80
CA ALA A 210 -47.77 23.91 -16.43
C ALA A 210 -46.43 24.19 -17.18
N VAL A 211 -46.45 25.21 -18.05
CA VAL A 211 -45.27 25.62 -18.80
C VAL A 211 -44.12 26.04 -17.87
N SER A 212 -44.40 26.81 -16.84
CA SER A 212 -43.41 27.28 -15.87
C SER A 212 -42.81 26.13 -15.09
N GLN A 213 -43.61 25.15 -14.65
CA GLN A 213 -43.13 23.95 -13.95
C GLN A 213 -42.22 23.10 -14.86
N MET A 214 -42.61 22.90 -16.11
CA MET A 214 -41.79 22.15 -17.07
C MET A 214 -40.46 22.85 -17.39
N LYS A 215 -40.47 24.17 -17.57
CA LYS A 215 -39.23 24.97 -17.73
C LYS A 215 -38.31 24.85 -16.52
N ALA A 216 -38.85 24.93 -15.29
CA ALA A 216 -38.07 24.79 -14.10
C ALA A 216 -37.34 23.42 -14.04
N THR A 217 -38.07 22.33 -14.37
CA THR A 217 -37.44 20.97 -14.42
C THR A 217 -36.42 20.86 -15.55
N TYR A 218 -36.71 21.41 -16.74
CA TYR A 218 -35.75 21.47 -17.85
C TYR A 218 -34.45 22.16 -17.42
N TYR A 219 -34.51 23.32 -16.76
CA TYR A 219 -33.31 24.01 -16.29
C TYR A 219 -32.58 23.23 -15.22
N THR A 220 -33.26 22.47 -14.36
CA THR A 220 -32.61 21.55 -13.40
C THR A 220 -31.81 20.48 -14.14
N ILE A 221 -32.31 19.94 -15.25
CA ILE A 221 -31.58 18.95 -16.05
C ILE A 221 -30.37 19.60 -16.73
N CYS A 222 -30.54 20.83 -17.29
CA CYS A 222 -29.40 21.57 -17.86
C CYS A 222 -28.24 21.79 -16.84
N THR A 223 -28.57 22.16 -15.58
CA THR A 223 -27.56 22.30 -14.54
C THR A 223 -26.89 20.97 -14.23
N SER A 224 -27.65 19.87 -14.12
CA SER A 224 -27.10 18.53 -13.90
C SER A 224 -26.12 18.07 -15.01
N VAL A 225 -26.40 18.45 -16.28
CA VAL A 225 -25.47 18.19 -17.41
C VAL A 225 -24.15 18.94 -17.23
N LEU A 226 -24.20 20.17 -16.73
CA LEU A 226 -22.98 20.96 -16.44
C LEU A 226 -22.20 20.36 -15.28
N ASP A 227 -22.89 19.94 -14.21
CA ASP A 227 -22.28 19.30 -13.04
C ASP A 227 -21.56 17.99 -13.42
N LEU A 228 -22.18 17.17 -14.30
CA LEU A 228 -21.56 15.94 -14.80
C LEU A 228 -20.31 16.22 -15.63
N LYS A 229 -20.31 17.25 -16.48
CA LYS A 229 -19.12 17.66 -17.24
C LYS A 229 -17.98 18.12 -16.32
N GLU A 230 -18.31 18.85 -15.26
CA GLU A 230 -17.32 19.25 -14.25
C GLU A 230 -16.74 18.01 -13.53
N GLN A 231 -17.59 17.07 -13.08
CA GLN A 231 -17.15 15.83 -12.43
C GLN A 231 -16.25 14.99 -13.35
N ILE A 232 -16.57 14.87 -14.64
CA ILE A 232 -15.72 14.18 -15.62
C ILE A 232 -14.34 14.83 -15.65
N ASN A 233 -14.25 16.15 -15.76
CA ASN A 233 -12.96 16.85 -15.78
C ASN A 233 -12.17 16.63 -14.48
N GLN A 234 -12.82 16.66 -13.31
CA GLN A 234 -12.17 16.40 -12.02
C GLN A 234 -11.61 14.98 -11.93
N VAL A 235 -12.33 13.99 -12.45
CA VAL A 235 -11.89 12.59 -12.46
C VAL A 235 -10.78 12.36 -13.50
N GLU A 236 -10.82 13.01 -14.67
CA GLU A 236 -9.72 13.01 -15.64
C GLU A 236 -8.44 13.60 -15.05
N ASN A 237 -8.55 14.70 -14.31
CA ASN A 237 -7.41 15.29 -13.60
C ASN A 237 -6.84 14.31 -12.54
N SER A 238 -7.71 13.62 -11.81
CA SER A 238 -7.28 12.62 -10.83
C SER A 238 -6.56 11.43 -11.47
N LEU A 239 -7.06 10.98 -12.64
CA LEU A 239 -6.41 9.91 -13.39
C LEU A 239 -5.05 10.36 -13.96
N SER A 240 -4.98 11.59 -14.52
CA SER A 240 -3.72 12.17 -14.99
C SER A 240 -2.65 12.21 -13.88
N LEU A 241 -3.03 12.55 -12.64
CA LEU A 241 -2.13 12.52 -11.49
C LEU A 241 -1.62 11.10 -11.18
N LEU A 242 -2.49 10.08 -11.28
CA LEU A 242 -2.07 8.68 -11.08
C LEU A 242 -1.06 8.23 -12.15
N LEU A 243 -1.19 8.78 -13.37
CA LEU A 243 -0.28 8.53 -14.49
C LEU A 243 1.00 9.37 -14.43
N ALA A 244 1.11 10.30 -13.48
CA ALA A 244 2.17 11.31 -13.36
C ALA A 244 2.26 12.23 -14.59
N GLU A 245 1.10 12.67 -15.09
CA GLU A 245 0.97 13.58 -16.22
C GLU A 245 0.26 14.87 -15.85
N SER A 246 0.41 15.90 -16.68
CA SER A 246 -0.39 17.11 -16.55
C SER A 246 -1.85 16.82 -16.94
N PRO A 247 -2.83 17.55 -16.36
CA PRO A 247 -4.25 17.37 -16.65
C PRO A 247 -4.57 17.41 -18.14
N HIS A 248 -5.25 16.40 -18.64
CA HIS A 248 -5.72 16.30 -20.03
C HIS A 248 -6.94 15.37 -20.12
N ALA A 249 -7.65 15.44 -21.24
CA ALA A 249 -8.75 14.53 -21.53
C ALA A 249 -8.24 13.10 -21.74
N ILE A 250 -8.84 12.13 -21.06
CA ILE A 250 -8.44 10.72 -21.14
C ILE A 250 -9.26 10.03 -22.24
N GLU A 251 -8.57 9.44 -23.21
CA GLU A 251 -9.19 8.58 -24.21
C GLU A 251 -9.71 7.30 -23.56
N ARG A 252 -10.96 6.94 -23.86
CA ARG A 252 -11.66 5.76 -23.34
C ARG A 252 -12.62 5.16 -24.35
N THR A 253 -12.96 3.91 -24.19
CA THR A 253 -13.99 3.24 -24.97
C THR A 253 -15.34 3.88 -24.64
N GLY A 254 -15.99 4.53 -25.61
CA GLY A 254 -17.11 5.47 -25.41
C GLY A 254 -18.42 4.86 -24.92
N THR A 255 -18.52 3.55 -24.71
CA THR A 255 -19.73 2.89 -24.20
C THR A 255 -19.37 1.84 -23.16
N TRP A 256 -20.22 1.75 -22.13
CA TRP A 256 -20.19 0.66 -21.16
C TRP A 256 -20.62 -0.64 -21.86
N ASP A 257 -19.70 -1.29 -22.55
CA ASP A 257 -19.97 -2.56 -23.21
C ASP A 257 -19.77 -3.71 -22.22
N SER A 258 -20.77 -4.57 -22.14
CA SER A 258 -20.70 -5.79 -21.32
C SER A 258 -19.60 -6.75 -21.76
N SER A 259 -19.04 -6.61 -22.97
CA SER A 259 -17.93 -7.42 -23.47
C SER A 259 -16.61 -7.17 -22.75
N TYR A 260 -16.43 -5.98 -22.14
CA TYR A 260 -15.27 -5.63 -21.30
C TYR A 260 -15.50 -5.88 -19.81
N MET A 261 -16.66 -6.42 -19.46
CA MET A 261 -16.95 -6.81 -18.09
C MET A 261 -16.26 -8.15 -17.80
N MET A 262 -15.62 -8.20 -16.64
CA MET A 262 -14.98 -9.41 -16.11
C MET A 262 -15.90 -10.63 -16.20
N LYS A 263 -15.32 -11.82 -16.27
CA LYS A 263 -16.06 -13.10 -16.27
C LYS A 263 -17.17 -13.08 -15.22
N GLU A 264 -18.39 -13.39 -15.66
CA GLU A 264 -19.63 -13.23 -14.88
C GLU A 264 -19.72 -14.06 -13.58
N HIS A 265 -18.78 -14.96 -13.33
CA HIS A 265 -18.80 -15.84 -12.16
C HIS A 265 -17.43 -15.93 -11.53
N PHE A 266 -17.30 -15.30 -10.37
CA PHE A 266 -16.17 -15.58 -9.46
C PHE A 266 -16.64 -16.62 -8.45
N PRO A 267 -15.88 -17.73 -8.26
CA PRO A 267 -16.19 -18.67 -7.22
C PRO A 267 -16.15 -17.96 -5.86
N VAL A 268 -17.27 -18.00 -5.18
CA VAL A 268 -17.45 -17.43 -3.84
C VAL A 268 -16.83 -18.42 -2.87
N GLY A 269 -15.70 -18.05 -2.27
CA GLY A 269 -15.03 -18.83 -1.25
C GLY A 269 -13.55 -18.52 -1.22
N ILE A 270 -13.07 -17.93 -0.12
CA ILE A 270 -11.70 -17.47 -0.02
C ILE A 270 -11.05 -18.16 1.16
N PRO A 271 -10.06 -19.04 0.93
CA PRO A 271 -9.31 -19.62 2.01
C PRO A 271 -8.56 -18.56 2.81
N VAL A 272 -8.63 -18.61 4.12
CA VAL A 272 -7.91 -17.71 5.03
C VAL A 272 -6.41 -17.67 4.74
N GLN A 273 -5.84 -18.76 4.21
CA GLN A 273 -4.45 -18.85 3.79
C GLN A 273 -4.07 -17.82 2.68
N MET A 274 -5.04 -17.32 1.92
CA MET A 274 -4.76 -16.30 0.89
C MET A 274 -4.46 -14.93 1.48
N LEU A 275 -4.88 -14.64 2.70
CA LEU A 275 -4.47 -13.40 3.39
C LEU A 275 -2.95 -13.35 3.63
N ALA A 276 -2.30 -14.50 3.79
CA ALA A 276 -0.84 -14.58 3.86
C ALA A 276 -0.15 -14.12 2.55
N ASN A 277 -0.90 -14.02 1.45
CA ASN A 277 -0.39 -13.53 0.18
C ASN A 277 -0.52 -12.00 0.03
N ARG A 278 -1.26 -11.34 0.89
CA ARG A 278 -1.45 -9.88 0.88
C ARG A 278 -0.14 -9.17 1.24
N PRO A 279 0.29 -8.20 0.42
CA PRO A 279 1.55 -7.48 0.68
C PRO A 279 1.53 -6.65 1.98
N ASP A 280 0.40 -6.10 2.37
CA ASP A 280 0.22 -5.33 3.60
C ASP A 280 0.30 -6.22 4.86
N VAL A 281 -0.33 -7.39 4.83
CA VAL A 281 -0.25 -8.39 5.92
C VAL A 281 1.19 -8.91 6.04
N ARG A 282 1.85 -9.22 4.93
CA ARG A 282 3.27 -9.62 4.92
C ARG A 282 4.18 -8.51 5.43
N SER A 283 3.95 -7.27 5.03
CA SER A 283 4.70 -6.11 5.54
C SER A 283 4.58 -5.97 7.06
N ALA A 284 3.38 -6.15 7.62
CA ALA A 284 3.14 -6.15 9.06
C ALA A 284 3.85 -7.32 9.77
N GLU A 285 3.85 -8.52 9.20
CA GLU A 285 4.59 -9.68 9.71
C GLU A 285 6.10 -9.43 9.71
N ARG A 286 6.66 -8.84 8.61
CA ARG A 286 8.07 -8.47 8.53
C ARG A 286 8.46 -7.40 9.56
N SER A 287 7.55 -6.49 9.88
CA SER A 287 7.74 -5.52 10.96
C SER A 287 7.87 -6.22 12.32
N LEU A 288 7.01 -7.20 12.60
CA LEU A 288 7.09 -8.03 13.81
C LEU A 288 8.40 -8.83 13.86
N GLU A 289 8.80 -9.44 12.74
CA GLU A 289 10.08 -10.14 12.63
C GLU A 289 11.27 -9.21 12.93
N ALA A 290 11.26 -7.98 12.38
CA ALA A 290 12.29 -6.98 12.63
C ALA A 290 12.34 -6.56 14.11
N ALA A 291 11.21 -6.33 14.75
CA ALA A 291 11.10 -5.99 16.18
C ALA A 291 11.57 -7.15 17.08
N PHE A 292 11.29 -8.40 16.70
CA PHE A 292 11.82 -9.58 17.39
C PHE A 292 13.36 -9.61 17.37
N TYR A 293 13.99 -9.36 16.20
CA TYR A 293 15.45 -9.32 16.13
C TYR A 293 16.05 -8.09 16.84
N ALA A 294 15.35 -6.95 16.85
CA ALA A 294 15.74 -5.79 17.67
C ALA A 294 15.73 -6.12 19.17
N THR A 295 14.73 -6.87 19.64
CA THR A 295 14.67 -7.37 21.03
C THR A 295 15.88 -8.27 21.36
N ASN A 296 16.26 -9.15 20.43
CA ASN A 296 17.44 -10.00 20.59
C ASN A 296 18.75 -9.19 20.60
N GLN A 297 18.86 -8.12 19.81
CA GLN A 297 19.98 -7.19 19.86
C GLN A 297 20.06 -6.49 21.24
N ALA A 298 18.94 -6.00 21.75
CA ALA A 298 18.89 -5.37 23.08
C ALA A 298 19.26 -6.36 24.20
N ARG A 299 18.92 -7.64 24.06
CA ARG A 299 19.39 -8.71 24.98
C ARG A 299 20.91 -8.92 24.88
N SER A 300 21.50 -8.84 23.70
CA SER A 300 22.94 -9.04 23.50
C SER A 300 23.77 -7.98 24.22
N ALA A 301 23.24 -6.80 24.50
CA ALA A 301 23.94 -5.75 25.27
C ALA A 301 24.23 -6.11 26.74
N PHE A 302 23.65 -7.21 27.24
CA PHE A 302 23.95 -7.75 28.58
C PHE A 302 25.12 -8.75 28.60
N TYR A 303 25.65 -9.12 27.44
CA TYR A 303 26.75 -10.07 27.29
C TYR A 303 28.04 -9.35 26.92
N PRO A 304 29.20 -9.98 27.16
CA PRO A 304 30.51 -9.39 26.82
C PRO A 304 30.62 -9.17 25.29
N SER A 305 31.27 -8.09 24.90
CA SER A 305 31.76 -7.88 23.54
C SER A 305 33.23 -8.17 23.41
N ILE A 306 33.63 -8.86 22.34
CA ILE A 306 35.03 -9.14 22.03
C ILE A 306 35.41 -8.33 20.80
N VAL A 307 36.39 -7.42 21.00
CA VAL A 307 36.90 -6.59 19.91
C VAL A 307 38.39 -6.85 19.74
N LEU A 308 38.76 -7.24 18.51
CA LEU A 308 40.17 -7.27 18.11
C LEU A 308 40.49 -5.94 17.44
N SER A 309 41.50 -5.24 17.95
CA SER A 309 41.98 -3.99 17.37
C SER A 309 43.49 -4.05 17.15
N GLY A 310 43.94 -3.34 16.13
CA GLY A 310 45.36 -3.23 15.86
C GLY A 310 45.64 -1.96 15.07
N SER A 311 46.88 -1.51 15.17
CA SER A 311 47.34 -0.41 14.32
C SER A 311 48.75 -0.66 13.84
N ALA A 312 49.05 -0.21 12.64
CA ALA A 312 50.38 -0.25 12.08
C ALA A 312 50.70 1.06 11.36
N GLY A 313 51.87 1.62 11.54
CA GLY A 313 52.22 2.91 10.95
C GLY A 313 53.56 3.46 11.37
N TRP A 314 53.81 4.69 11.05
CA TRP A 314 54.99 5.44 11.43
C TRP A 314 54.71 6.46 12.52
N THR A 315 55.68 6.57 13.48
CA THR A 315 55.58 7.58 14.52
C THR A 315 57.00 8.03 14.94
N ASN A 316 57.12 9.29 15.30
CA ASN A 316 58.34 9.79 15.99
C ASN A 316 58.19 9.82 17.53
N SER A 317 57.04 9.39 18.05
CA SER A 317 56.76 9.34 19.48
C SER A 317 56.39 7.91 19.91
N ALA A 318 57.20 7.28 20.73
CA ALA A 318 56.96 5.96 21.30
C ALA A 318 57.12 6.01 22.84
N GLY A 319 55.97 6.06 23.52
CA GLY A 319 55.96 6.29 24.98
C GLY A 319 56.54 7.66 25.37
N SER A 320 57.58 7.71 26.17
CA SER A 320 58.27 8.95 26.55
C SER A 320 59.43 9.33 25.62
N MET A 321 59.71 8.52 24.60
CA MET A 321 60.85 8.76 23.68
C MET A 321 60.36 9.43 22.40
N ILE A 322 61.12 10.45 21.96
CA ILE A 322 60.98 11.08 20.67
C ILE A 322 62.18 10.68 19.81
N VAL A 323 61.89 10.05 18.68
CA VAL A 323 62.89 9.54 17.73
C VAL A 323 62.74 10.22 16.38
N ASN A 324 63.83 10.81 15.85
CA ASN A 324 63.82 11.45 14.55
C ASN A 324 64.97 10.89 13.68
N PRO A 325 64.74 10.32 12.48
CA PRO A 325 63.40 10.13 11.85
C PRO A 325 62.53 9.08 12.58
N GLY A 326 61.20 9.19 12.42
CA GLY A 326 60.24 8.27 13.02
C GLY A 326 60.42 6.82 12.57
N LYS A 327 59.91 5.89 13.36
CA LYS A 327 60.04 4.44 13.13
C LYS A 327 58.66 3.79 12.95
N PHE A 328 58.67 2.63 12.33
CA PHE A 328 57.48 1.82 12.20
C PHE A 328 57.09 1.22 13.56
N ILE A 329 55.79 1.28 13.86
CA ILE A 329 55.21 0.67 15.06
C ILE A 329 53.99 -0.16 14.63
N ALA A 330 53.85 -1.35 15.22
CA ALA A 330 52.65 -2.16 15.06
C ALA A 330 52.17 -2.62 16.44
N THR A 331 50.87 -2.53 16.66
CA THR A 331 50.21 -2.95 17.92
C THR A 331 49.01 -3.83 17.58
N ALA A 332 48.76 -4.85 18.40
CA ALA A 332 47.56 -5.68 18.34
C ALA A 332 46.99 -5.86 19.74
N VAL A 333 45.72 -5.66 19.93
CA VAL A 333 45.02 -5.73 21.20
C VAL A 333 43.74 -6.55 21.03
N ALA A 334 43.52 -7.51 21.91
CA ALA A 334 42.23 -8.19 22.07
C ALA A 334 41.60 -7.68 23.37
N SER A 335 40.41 -7.07 23.26
CA SER A 335 39.67 -6.56 24.41
C SER A 335 38.36 -7.32 24.60
N LEU A 336 38.09 -7.70 25.86
CA LEU A 336 36.82 -8.24 26.32
C LEU A 336 36.15 -7.18 27.20
N THR A 337 35.03 -6.65 26.79
CA THR A 337 34.32 -5.63 27.55
C THR A 337 32.96 -6.16 27.98
N GLN A 338 32.73 -6.21 29.30
CA GLN A 338 31.43 -6.56 29.91
C GLN A 338 30.88 -5.34 30.64
N PRO A 339 29.75 -4.76 30.22
CA PRO A 339 29.08 -3.71 30.98
C PRO A 339 28.51 -4.29 32.28
N LEU A 340 29.02 -3.87 33.43
CA LEU A 340 28.49 -4.25 34.73
C LEU A 340 27.38 -3.33 35.19
N PHE A 341 27.51 -2.04 34.93
CA PHE A 341 26.51 -1.03 35.24
C PHE A 341 26.61 0.13 34.23
N ASN A 342 25.52 0.33 33.46
CA ASN A 342 25.42 1.39 32.45
C ASN A 342 24.22 2.31 32.77
N LYS A 343 24.14 2.80 34.04
CA LYS A 343 23.08 3.75 34.47
C LYS A 343 21.65 3.33 34.07
N GLY A 344 21.40 2.03 33.99
CA GLY A 344 20.08 1.48 33.58
C GLY A 344 19.81 1.46 32.08
N ALA A 345 20.68 1.99 31.22
CA ALA A 345 20.45 2.12 29.78
C ALA A 345 20.11 0.78 29.08
N ASN A 346 20.85 -0.29 29.39
CA ASN A 346 20.60 -1.61 28.80
C ASN A 346 19.24 -2.18 29.22
N ILE A 347 18.82 -1.94 30.48
CA ILE A 347 17.52 -2.37 31.01
C ILE A 347 16.40 -1.59 30.28
N ALA A 348 16.57 -0.27 30.16
CA ALA A 348 15.61 0.58 29.46
C ALA A 348 15.47 0.17 27.99
N GLN A 349 16.60 -0.02 27.28
CA GLN A 349 16.61 -0.44 25.88
C GLN A 349 15.90 -1.79 25.67
N LEU A 350 16.12 -2.78 26.55
CA LEU A 350 15.44 -4.06 26.47
C LEU A 350 13.94 -3.93 26.74
N LYS A 351 13.53 -3.09 27.69
CA LYS A 351 12.11 -2.85 27.97
C LYS A 351 11.42 -2.16 26.78
N ILE A 352 12.07 -1.15 26.18
CA ILE A 352 11.59 -0.46 24.99
C ILE A 352 11.44 -1.46 23.82
N ALA A 353 12.46 -2.25 23.54
CA ALA A 353 12.43 -3.21 22.45
C ALA A 353 11.32 -4.27 22.62
N LYS A 354 11.08 -4.74 23.86
CA LYS A 354 9.97 -5.65 24.16
C LYS A 354 8.60 -4.98 23.95
N ALA A 355 8.44 -3.74 24.39
CA ALA A 355 7.19 -3.00 24.15
C ALA A 355 6.93 -2.82 22.65
N GLN A 356 7.94 -2.42 21.89
CA GLN A 356 7.85 -2.28 20.43
C GLN A 356 7.54 -3.61 19.73
N GLN A 357 8.02 -4.74 20.26
CA GLN A 357 7.69 -6.07 19.74
C GLN A 357 6.20 -6.41 19.98
N GLU A 358 5.64 -6.08 21.15
CA GLU A 358 4.21 -6.26 21.42
C GLU A 358 3.35 -5.33 20.57
N GLU A 359 3.76 -4.06 20.39
CA GLU A 359 3.09 -3.13 19.46
C GLU A 359 3.07 -3.67 18.03
N ALA A 360 4.19 -4.21 17.54
CA ALA A 360 4.26 -4.81 16.21
C ALA A 360 3.38 -6.06 16.09
N LYS A 361 3.24 -6.86 17.16
CA LYS A 361 2.33 -8.00 17.21
C LYS A 361 0.87 -7.57 17.12
N LEU A 362 0.47 -6.55 17.87
CA LEU A 362 -0.89 -5.99 17.81
C LEU A 362 -1.19 -5.40 16.42
N SER A 363 -0.21 -4.71 15.82
CA SER A 363 -0.33 -4.16 14.46
C SER A 363 -0.52 -5.27 13.41
N PHE A 364 0.19 -6.40 13.55
CA PHE A 364 0.01 -7.56 12.67
C PHE A 364 -1.39 -8.19 12.85
N GLN A 365 -1.87 -8.35 14.07
CA GLN A 365 -3.22 -8.84 14.34
C GLN A 365 -4.29 -7.92 13.74
N GLN A 366 -4.11 -6.60 13.87
CA GLN A 366 -5.03 -5.63 13.27
C GLN A 366 -5.01 -5.69 11.75
N ALA A 367 -3.84 -5.88 11.12
CA ALA A 367 -3.73 -6.03 9.67
C ALA A 367 -4.50 -7.26 9.17
N LEU A 368 -4.48 -8.39 9.91
CA LEU A 368 -5.27 -9.57 9.59
C LEU A 368 -6.78 -9.30 9.69
N LEU A 369 -7.23 -8.63 10.75
CA LEU A 369 -8.65 -8.29 10.93
C LEU A 369 -9.15 -7.36 9.84
N ASN A 370 -8.37 -6.32 9.51
CA ASN A 370 -8.70 -5.40 8.42
C ASN A 370 -8.79 -6.13 7.08
N ALA A 371 -7.83 -7.02 6.81
CA ALA A 371 -7.83 -7.81 5.58
C ALA A 371 -9.08 -8.70 5.45
N GLY A 372 -9.51 -9.31 6.54
CA GLY A 372 -10.76 -10.10 6.56
C GLY A 372 -12.00 -9.25 6.33
N SER A 373 -12.08 -8.07 6.98
CA SER A 373 -13.18 -7.12 6.79
C SER A 373 -13.29 -6.62 5.35
N GLU A 374 -12.16 -6.22 4.75
CA GLU A 374 -12.12 -5.74 3.37
C GLU A 374 -12.60 -6.78 2.35
N VAL A 375 -12.22 -8.04 2.55
CA VAL A 375 -12.70 -9.16 1.70
C VAL A 375 -14.20 -9.33 1.85
N ASN A 376 -14.72 -9.37 3.08
CA ASN A 376 -16.15 -9.51 3.33
C ASN A 376 -16.95 -8.33 2.74
N GLU A 377 -16.51 -7.10 2.99
CA GLU A 377 -17.14 -5.90 2.44
C GLU A 377 -17.18 -5.90 0.91
N ALA A 378 -16.08 -6.28 0.25
CA ALA A 378 -16.02 -6.35 -1.21
C ALA A 378 -16.98 -7.42 -1.78
N LEU A 379 -17.06 -8.60 -1.14
CA LEU A 379 -17.98 -9.67 -1.53
C LEU A 379 -19.44 -9.24 -1.37
N VAL A 380 -19.81 -8.72 -0.20
CA VAL A 380 -21.18 -8.26 0.07
C VAL A 380 -21.59 -7.14 -0.89
N LYS A 381 -20.66 -6.21 -1.16
CA LYS A 381 -20.88 -5.12 -2.11
C LYS A 381 -21.17 -5.64 -3.52
N TYR A 382 -20.34 -6.57 -4.00
CA TYR A 382 -20.52 -7.21 -5.31
C TYR A 382 -21.86 -7.95 -5.42
N GLN A 383 -22.15 -8.85 -4.48
CA GLN A 383 -23.38 -9.64 -4.47
C GLN A 383 -24.64 -8.74 -4.41
N THR A 384 -24.64 -7.77 -3.49
CA THR A 384 -25.76 -6.83 -3.34
C THR A 384 -25.99 -6.01 -4.61
N ALA A 385 -24.92 -5.52 -5.26
CA ALA A 385 -25.06 -4.75 -6.50
C ALA A 385 -25.61 -5.62 -7.64
N ARG A 386 -25.15 -6.86 -7.76
CA ARG A 386 -25.64 -7.85 -8.73
C ARG A 386 -27.11 -8.17 -8.53
N ASP A 387 -27.53 -8.43 -7.31
CA ASP A 387 -28.93 -8.72 -7.00
C ASP A 387 -29.84 -7.52 -7.31
N LYS A 388 -29.39 -6.31 -6.99
CA LYS A 388 -30.11 -5.06 -7.31
C LYS A 388 -30.25 -4.85 -8.81
N SER A 389 -29.26 -5.26 -9.63
CA SER A 389 -29.31 -5.07 -11.10
C SER A 389 -30.56 -5.67 -11.71
N VAL A 390 -30.96 -6.88 -11.27
CA VAL A 390 -32.21 -7.56 -11.73
C VAL A 390 -33.48 -6.74 -11.45
N TYR A 391 -33.50 -6.06 -10.30
CA TYR A 391 -34.63 -5.22 -9.92
C TYR A 391 -34.68 -3.89 -10.68
N TYR A 392 -33.51 -3.27 -10.90
CA TYR A 392 -33.42 -2.04 -11.73
C TYR A 392 -33.84 -2.28 -13.15
N ASP A 393 -33.48 -3.41 -13.78
CA ASP A 393 -33.95 -3.76 -15.13
C ASP A 393 -35.48 -3.88 -15.20
N LYS A 394 -36.09 -4.54 -14.21
CA LYS A 394 -37.55 -4.64 -14.11
C LYS A 394 -38.23 -3.28 -13.88
N GLN A 395 -37.63 -2.46 -13.03
CA GLN A 395 -38.12 -1.12 -12.70
C GLN A 395 -38.11 -0.22 -13.95
N ILE A 396 -37.01 -0.16 -14.69
CA ILE A 396 -36.87 0.65 -15.91
C ILE A 396 -37.84 0.19 -16.99
N ASN A 397 -37.97 -1.13 -17.18
CA ASN A 397 -38.95 -1.67 -18.12
C ASN A 397 -40.39 -1.27 -17.77
N SER A 398 -40.74 -1.25 -16.49
CA SER A 398 -42.07 -0.84 -16.02
C SER A 398 -42.29 0.68 -16.18
N LEU A 399 -41.22 1.48 -15.89
CA LEU A 399 -41.27 2.95 -16.02
C LEU A 399 -41.36 3.38 -17.49
N ASN A 400 -40.68 2.69 -18.42
CA ASN A 400 -40.80 2.94 -19.84
C ASN A 400 -42.24 2.73 -20.32
N LYS A 401 -42.90 1.62 -19.93
CA LYS A 401 -44.32 1.36 -20.25
C LYS A 401 -45.24 2.41 -19.61
N ALA A 402 -44.95 2.81 -18.37
CA ALA A 402 -45.74 3.85 -17.71
C ALA A 402 -45.62 5.19 -18.43
N LEU A 403 -44.42 5.58 -18.85
CA LEU A 403 -44.16 6.81 -19.60
C LEU A 403 -44.89 6.81 -20.97
N GLU A 404 -44.75 5.71 -21.71
CA GLU A 404 -45.46 5.54 -23.00
C GLU A 404 -46.98 5.67 -22.82
N SER A 405 -47.55 4.95 -21.84
CA SER A 405 -48.98 4.97 -21.55
C SER A 405 -49.48 6.34 -21.10
N THR A 406 -48.79 7.01 -20.17
CA THR A 406 -49.18 8.34 -19.70
C THR A 406 -49.06 9.41 -20.80
N SER A 407 -48.05 9.29 -21.68
CA SER A 407 -47.88 10.18 -22.82
C SER A 407 -49.05 10.05 -23.83
N LEU A 408 -49.48 8.81 -24.14
CA LEU A 408 -50.66 8.57 -24.98
C LEU A 408 -51.96 9.08 -24.34
N LEU A 409 -52.17 8.81 -23.04
CA LEU A 409 -53.33 9.31 -22.31
C LEU A 409 -53.38 10.84 -22.29
N MET A 410 -52.25 11.52 -22.15
CA MET A 410 -52.16 12.99 -22.19
C MET A 410 -52.57 13.51 -23.61
N GLN A 411 -52.08 12.89 -24.68
CA GLN A 411 -52.47 13.26 -26.07
C GLN A 411 -53.98 13.15 -26.31
N HIS A 412 -54.64 12.20 -25.64
CA HIS A 412 -56.11 12.00 -25.74
C HIS A 412 -56.90 12.79 -24.67
N GLY A 413 -56.25 13.63 -23.88
CA GLY A 413 -56.89 14.46 -22.85
C GLY A 413 -57.37 13.71 -21.59
N ASN A 414 -56.95 12.47 -21.42
CA ASN A 414 -57.37 11.57 -20.32
C ASN A 414 -56.46 11.59 -19.09
N THR A 415 -55.35 12.35 -19.13
CA THR A 415 -54.47 12.56 -17.96
C THR A 415 -53.86 13.95 -17.99
N THR A 416 -53.23 14.32 -16.88
CA THR A 416 -52.57 15.63 -16.72
C THR A 416 -51.09 15.56 -17.10
N TYR A 417 -50.52 16.71 -17.49
CA TYR A 417 -49.08 16.85 -17.73
C TYR A 417 -48.24 16.45 -16.53
N LEU A 418 -48.77 16.53 -15.31
CA LEU A 418 -48.08 16.21 -14.07
C LEU A 418 -47.72 14.72 -13.99
N GLU A 419 -48.57 13.83 -14.49
CA GLU A 419 -48.33 12.39 -14.52
C GLU A 419 -47.18 12.04 -15.47
N VAL A 420 -47.15 12.66 -16.67
CA VAL A 420 -46.05 12.49 -17.61
C VAL A 420 -44.72 13.01 -17.05
N LEU A 421 -44.75 14.19 -16.41
CA LEU A 421 -43.62 14.78 -15.76
C LEU A 421 -43.06 13.87 -14.66
N THR A 422 -43.93 13.32 -13.81
CA THR A 422 -43.55 12.39 -12.74
C THR A 422 -42.97 11.10 -13.32
N ALA A 423 -43.55 10.55 -14.37
CA ALA A 423 -43.05 9.34 -15.03
C ALA A 423 -41.64 9.56 -15.63
N GLN A 424 -41.44 10.69 -16.35
CA GLN A 424 -40.13 11.06 -16.93
C GLN A 424 -39.06 11.25 -15.85
N GLN A 425 -39.38 11.98 -14.77
CA GLN A 425 -38.43 12.22 -13.70
C GLN A 425 -38.05 10.93 -12.96
N THR A 426 -39.04 10.05 -12.73
CA THR A 426 -38.79 8.76 -12.07
C THR A 426 -37.95 7.84 -12.95
N LEU A 427 -38.20 7.82 -14.27
CA LEU A 427 -37.40 7.05 -15.21
C LEU A 427 -35.96 7.54 -15.27
N LEU A 428 -35.72 8.86 -15.37
CA LEU A 428 -34.35 9.43 -15.34
C LEU A 428 -33.62 9.01 -14.10
N ASN A 429 -34.24 9.14 -12.93
CA ASN A 429 -33.61 8.76 -11.67
C ASN A 429 -33.29 7.25 -11.61
N ALA A 430 -34.18 6.41 -12.13
CA ALA A 430 -33.96 4.96 -12.19
C ALA A 430 -32.80 4.58 -13.14
N GLU A 431 -32.71 5.20 -14.32
CA GLU A 431 -31.63 4.99 -15.29
C GLU A 431 -30.27 5.42 -14.68
N LEU A 432 -30.18 6.61 -14.07
CA LEU A 432 -28.97 7.09 -13.43
C LEU A 432 -28.53 6.19 -12.26
N THR A 433 -29.50 5.70 -11.47
CA THR A 433 -29.23 4.79 -10.37
C THR A 433 -28.75 3.42 -10.84
N GLN A 434 -29.32 2.90 -11.95
CA GLN A 434 -28.87 1.64 -12.56
C GLN A 434 -27.41 1.73 -13.00
N VAL A 435 -27.01 2.83 -13.66
CA VAL A 435 -25.63 3.06 -14.08
C VAL A 435 -24.71 3.09 -12.86
N ALA A 436 -25.09 3.80 -11.79
CA ALA A 436 -24.33 3.84 -10.54
C ALA A 436 -24.24 2.45 -9.87
N ASN A 437 -25.30 1.64 -9.95
CA ASN A 437 -25.30 0.28 -9.41
C ASN A 437 -24.35 -0.65 -10.19
N ARG A 438 -24.32 -0.57 -11.51
CA ARG A 438 -23.36 -1.32 -12.34
C ARG A 438 -21.92 -0.95 -12.01
N PHE A 439 -21.65 0.34 -11.81
CA PHE A 439 -20.34 0.77 -11.32
C PHE A 439 -20.01 0.21 -9.93
N THR A 440 -20.99 0.15 -9.02
CA THR A 440 -20.83 -0.44 -7.69
C THR A 440 -20.47 -1.93 -7.78
N GLU A 441 -21.05 -2.67 -8.70
CA GLU A 441 -20.72 -4.07 -8.99
C GLU A 441 -19.25 -4.21 -9.42
N MET A 442 -18.79 -3.39 -10.40
CA MET A 442 -17.42 -3.36 -10.86
C MET A 442 -16.44 -3.00 -9.74
N GLN A 443 -16.79 -2.01 -8.93
CA GLN A 443 -16.00 -1.62 -7.75
C GLN A 443 -15.86 -2.77 -6.73
N GLY A 444 -16.92 -3.56 -6.54
CA GLY A 444 -16.87 -4.77 -5.70
C GLY A 444 -15.80 -5.75 -6.19
N VAL A 445 -15.74 -5.99 -7.49
CA VAL A 445 -14.72 -6.89 -8.06
C VAL A 445 -13.31 -6.32 -7.96
N ILE A 446 -13.10 -5.03 -8.26
CA ILE A 446 -11.79 -4.37 -8.15
C ILE A 446 -11.30 -4.42 -6.70
N ASN A 447 -12.19 -4.11 -5.74
CA ASN A 447 -11.86 -4.14 -4.32
C ASN A 447 -11.57 -5.57 -3.85
N LEU A 448 -12.31 -6.57 -4.33
CA LEU A 448 -12.04 -7.97 -4.04
C LEU A 448 -10.67 -8.41 -4.56
N TYR A 449 -10.34 -8.04 -5.80
CA TYR A 449 -9.02 -8.29 -6.38
C TYR A 449 -7.88 -7.70 -5.54
N GLN A 450 -8.04 -6.45 -5.13
CA GLN A 450 -7.11 -5.76 -4.24
C GLN A 450 -7.03 -6.44 -2.86
N ALA A 451 -8.18 -6.75 -2.25
CA ALA A 451 -8.27 -7.37 -0.94
C ALA A 451 -7.66 -8.79 -0.90
N LEU A 452 -7.53 -9.45 -2.05
CA LEU A 452 -6.88 -10.76 -2.20
C LEU A 452 -5.40 -10.66 -2.54
N GLY A 453 -4.84 -9.45 -2.59
CA GLY A 453 -3.44 -9.21 -2.92
C GLY A 453 -3.10 -9.47 -4.38
N GLY A 454 -4.02 -9.17 -5.29
CA GLY A 454 -3.80 -9.22 -6.73
C GLY A 454 -2.72 -8.26 -7.22
N GLY A 455 -2.38 -8.30 -8.51
CA GLY A 455 -1.33 -7.44 -9.10
C GLY A 455 0.09 -7.90 -8.78
N ARG A 456 0.27 -9.15 -8.40
CA ARG A 456 1.59 -9.80 -8.30
C ARG A 456 2.15 -10.08 -9.69
N ASP A 457 3.47 -9.97 -9.84
CA ASP A 457 4.19 -10.40 -11.04
C ASP A 457 4.35 -11.91 -11.06
#